data_7ac2228d01d5457dc6eee4a9010e7596
#
_entry.id   7ac2228d01d5457dc6eee4a9010e7596
#
_cell.length_a   1.000
_cell.length_b   1.000
_cell.length_c   1.000
_cell.angle_alpha   90.00
_cell.angle_beta   90.00
_cell.angle_gamma   90.00
#
_symmetry.space_group_name_H-M   'P 1'
#
loop_
_entity.id
_entity.type
_entity.pdbx_description
1 polymer ?
#
loop_
_entity_poly.entity_id
_entity_poly.type
_entity_poly.pdbx_seq_one_letter_code
_entity_poly.pdbx_strand_id
1 'polypeptide(L)'
;MLSTPVFLAAAMQCAANIHPATALDVARVESGFNPYAIAEIVPENARAPGSRGVISHLPATRAEAVSIAALLGAKGRRYSVGLMQITSTNFGHYDVTARDLLDPCVNLSVFERILTDCYRRGGTLKRALSCYYSGNFDTGQRPESDFNQTSYVQRIGYAVPSTREERQRQPDGQARPEIHYPAAVLRGVLVDTATLVLASLRYPNAVIRGAISVPVTQEEK
;
A
#
# COMPACT_ATOMS: atom_id res chain seq x y z
N MET A 1 -5.68 15.94 1.58
CA MET A 1 -4.69 14.85 1.42
C MET A 1 -3.77 14.85 2.64
N LEU A 2 -3.43 13.67 3.15
CA LEU A 2 -2.44 13.54 4.22
C LEU A 2 -1.02 13.68 3.63
N SER A 3 -0.12 14.29 4.38
CA SER A 3 1.31 14.24 4.04
C SER A 3 1.88 12.84 4.33
N THR A 4 2.94 12.46 3.63
CA THR A 4 3.59 11.15 3.83
C THR A 4 3.99 10.88 5.28
N PRO A 5 4.60 11.83 6.05
CA PRO A 5 4.93 11.59 7.46
C PRO A 5 3.69 11.36 8.33
N VAL A 6 2.61 12.13 8.13
CA VAL A 6 1.35 11.97 8.87
C VAL A 6 0.71 10.62 8.55
N PHE A 7 0.70 10.22 7.28
CA PHE A 7 0.20 8.91 6.89
C PHE A 7 1.02 7.77 7.53
N LEU A 8 2.34 7.84 7.49
CA LEU A 8 3.20 6.79 8.07
C LEU A 8 2.99 6.66 9.58
N ALA A 9 2.87 7.79 10.30
CA ALA A 9 2.56 7.78 11.73
C ALA A 9 1.21 7.09 12.01
N ALA A 10 0.18 7.42 11.24
CA ALA A 10 -1.12 6.78 11.35
C ALA A 10 -1.06 5.28 11.00
N ALA A 11 -0.36 4.90 9.94
CA ALA A 11 -0.21 3.50 9.54
C ALA A 11 0.50 2.66 10.61
N MET A 12 1.56 3.18 11.21
CA MET A 12 2.29 2.50 12.30
C MET A 12 1.43 2.32 13.55
N GLN A 13 0.53 3.24 13.82
CA GLN A 13 -0.37 3.18 14.98
C GLN A 13 -1.61 2.31 14.73
N CYS A 14 -2.22 2.41 13.55
CA CYS A 14 -3.57 1.90 13.29
C CYS A 14 -3.59 0.66 12.39
N ALA A 15 -2.44 0.28 11.81
CA ALA A 15 -2.24 -0.92 11.00
C ALA A 15 -0.87 -1.55 11.34
N ALA A 16 -0.64 -1.81 12.62
CA ALA A 16 0.67 -2.17 13.17
C ALA A 16 1.23 -3.51 12.64
N ASN A 17 0.38 -4.42 12.19
CA ASN A 17 0.80 -5.70 11.60
C ASN A 17 1.13 -5.61 10.10
N ILE A 18 0.93 -4.43 9.47
CA ILE A 18 1.28 -4.20 8.08
C ILE A 18 2.56 -3.37 8.01
N HIS A 19 3.50 -3.81 7.18
CA HIS A 19 4.72 -3.03 6.99
C HIS A 19 4.37 -1.63 6.45
N PRO A 20 4.87 -0.53 7.06
CA PRO A 20 4.46 0.84 6.70
C PRO A 20 4.67 1.18 5.22
N ALA A 21 5.73 0.63 4.58
CA ALA A 21 5.95 0.82 3.15
C ALA A 21 4.85 0.16 2.30
N THR A 22 4.36 -1.02 2.70
CA THR A 22 3.23 -1.67 2.01
C THR A 22 1.96 -0.83 2.13
N ALA A 23 1.64 -0.34 3.32
CA ALA A 23 0.49 0.53 3.53
C ALA A 23 0.61 1.84 2.72
N LEU A 24 1.83 2.42 2.67
CA LEU A 24 2.13 3.64 1.90
C LEU A 24 1.89 3.43 0.40
N ASP A 25 2.37 2.33 -0.15
CA ASP A 25 2.26 2.03 -1.56
C ASP A 25 0.82 1.74 -1.97
N VAL A 26 0.06 1.02 -1.12
CA VAL A 26 -1.36 0.79 -1.31
C VAL A 26 -2.13 2.12 -1.28
N ALA A 27 -1.97 2.94 -0.24
CA ALA A 27 -2.70 4.21 -0.12
C ALA A 27 -2.40 5.18 -1.28
N ARG A 28 -1.18 5.16 -1.82
CA ARG A 28 -0.81 5.94 -2.99
C ARG A 28 -1.65 5.57 -4.21
N VAL A 29 -1.83 4.28 -4.44
CA VAL A 29 -2.58 3.75 -5.59
C VAL A 29 -4.08 3.90 -5.38
N GLU A 30 -4.58 3.67 -4.16
CA GLU A 30 -6.01 3.67 -3.85
C GLU A 30 -6.63 5.09 -3.82
N SER A 31 -5.99 6.03 -3.14
CA SER A 31 -6.59 7.34 -2.87
C SER A 31 -5.66 8.53 -3.09
N GLY A 32 -4.37 8.31 -3.36
CA GLY A 32 -3.37 9.38 -3.33
C GLY A 32 -3.31 10.08 -1.97
N PHE A 33 -3.50 9.32 -0.87
CA PHE A 33 -3.54 9.81 0.51
C PHE A 33 -4.73 10.73 0.84
N ASN A 34 -5.81 10.66 0.07
CA ASN A 34 -7.03 11.40 0.38
C ASN A 34 -7.96 10.58 1.29
N PRO A 35 -8.16 10.98 2.57
CA PRO A 35 -9.01 10.23 3.51
C PRO A 35 -10.51 10.31 3.16
N TYR A 36 -10.88 11.21 2.26
CA TYR A 36 -12.27 11.46 1.86
C TYR A 36 -12.58 10.93 0.46
N ALA A 37 -11.62 10.32 -0.23
CA ALA A 37 -11.83 9.76 -1.56
C ALA A 37 -12.96 8.72 -1.56
N ILE A 38 -13.84 8.79 -2.56
CA ILE A 38 -14.91 7.83 -2.79
C ILE A 38 -14.85 7.40 -4.26
N ALA A 39 -14.86 6.11 -4.52
CA ALA A 39 -14.94 5.55 -5.86
C ALA A 39 -16.27 4.81 -6.03
N GLU A 40 -17.16 5.32 -6.87
CA GLU A 40 -18.40 4.66 -7.25
C GLU A 40 -18.10 3.60 -8.33
N ILE A 41 -18.55 2.38 -8.12
CA ILE A 41 -18.39 1.28 -9.05
C ILE A 41 -19.65 1.20 -9.92
N VAL A 42 -19.50 1.52 -11.19
CA VAL A 42 -20.61 1.50 -12.16
C VAL A 42 -20.86 0.08 -12.63
N PRO A 43 -22.07 -0.47 -12.47
CA PRO A 43 -22.42 -1.79 -12.96
C PRO A 43 -22.20 -1.88 -14.47
N GLU A 44 -21.79 -3.02 -14.97
CA GLU A 44 -21.44 -3.23 -16.37
C GLU A 44 -22.58 -2.86 -17.34
N ASN A 45 -23.81 -3.21 -16.98
CA ASN A 45 -25.03 -2.88 -17.74
C ASN A 45 -25.38 -1.37 -17.74
N ALA A 46 -24.77 -0.57 -16.88
CA ALA A 46 -24.97 0.87 -16.81
C ALA A 46 -23.79 1.69 -17.36
N ARG A 47 -22.76 1.02 -17.89
CA ARG A 47 -21.58 1.68 -18.45
C ARG A 47 -21.85 2.16 -19.87
N ALA A 48 -21.48 3.41 -20.17
CA ALA A 48 -21.41 3.86 -21.56
C ALA A 48 -20.24 3.15 -22.27
N PRO A 49 -20.37 2.87 -23.59
CA PRO A 49 -19.29 2.28 -24.38
C PRO A 49 -17.99 3.11 -24.22
N GLY A 50 -16.87 2.46 -23.89
CA GLY A 50 -15.57 3.11 -23.68
C GLY A 50 -15.42 3.87 -22.35
N SER A 51 -16.43 3.88 -21.46
CA SER A 51 -16.31 4.50 -20.14
C SER A 51 -15.60 3.57 -19.14
N ARG A 52 -14.84 4.20 -18.24
CA ARG A 52 -14.28 3.46 -17.09
C ARG A 52 -15.40 3.00 -16.16
N GLY A 53 -15.26 1.80 -15.61
CA GLY A 53 -16.23 1.24 -14.66
C GLY A 53 -16.23 1.89 -13.27
N VAL A 54 -15.51 3.00 -13.08
CA VAL A 54 -15.36 3.67 -11.80
C VAL A 54 -15.49 5.19 -11.98
N ILE A 55 -16.29 5.83 -11.13
CA ILE A 55 -16.40 7.29 -11.02
C ILE A 55 -15.73 7.70 -9.71
N SER A 56 -14.70 8.54 -9.79
CA SER A 56 -13.98 9.06 -8.62
C SER A 56 -14.62 10.36 -8.13
N HIS A 57 -14.97 10.41 -6.86
CA HIS A 57 -15.41 11.60 -6.13
C HIS A 57 -14.30 11.99 -5.15
N LEU A 58 -13.83 13.24 -5.23
CA LEU A 58 -12.74 13.78 -4.41
C LEU A 58 -13.25 14.96 -3.57
N PRO A 59 -14.15 14.71 -2.59
CA PRO A 59 -14.69 15.77 -1.74
C PRO A 59 -13.57 16.44 -0.93
N ALA A 60 -13.71 17.74 -0.71
CA ALA A 60 -12.76 18.52 0.05
C ALA A 60 -12.92 18.33 1.57
N THR A 61 -14.11 17.96 2.02
CA THR A 61 -14.46 17.85 3.44
C THR A 61 -15.06 16.49 3.77
N ARG A 62 -14.96 16.11 5.05
CA ARG A 62 -15.61 14.92 5.59
C ARG A 62 -17.15 15.00 5.44
N ALA A 63 -17.75 16.17 5.64
CA ALA A 63 -19.19 16.36 5.53
C ALA A 63 -19.70 16.08 4.11
N GLU A 64 -18.99 16.60 3.11
CA GLU A 64 -19.27 16.33 1.69
C GLU A 64 -19.14 14.83 1.36
N ALA A 65 -18.08 14.18 1.85
CA ALA A 65 -17.88 12.75 1.66
C ALA A 65 -19.01 11.91 2.28
N VAL A 66 -19.46 12.27 3.48
CA VAL A 66 -20.62 11.63 4.13
C VAL A 66 -21.88 11.77 3.27
N SER A 67 -22.12 12.94 2.71
CA SER A 67 -23.30 13.19 1.86
C SER A 67 -23.26 12.37 0.58
N ILE A 68 -22.09 12.29 -0.08
CA ILE A 68 -21.90 11.47 -1.28
C ILE A 68 -22.10 9.98 -0.96
N ALA A 69 -21.47 9.47 0.10
CA ALA A 69 -21.60 8.07 0.50
C ALA A 69 -23.06 7.70 0.85
N ALA A 70 -23.79 8.58 1.54
CA ALA A 70 -25.20 8.39 1.86
C ALA A 70 -26.05 8.32 0.59
N LEU A 71 -25.82 9.21 -0.37
CA LEU A 71 -26.52 9.21 -1.65
C LEU A 71 -26.27 7.92 -2.45
N LEU A 72 -25.02 7.47 -2.50
CA LEU A 72 -24.66 6.21 -3.19
C LEU A 72 -25.30 5.01 -2.51
N GLY A 73 -25.27 4.96 -1.18
CA GLY A 73 -25.94 3.91 -0.40
C GLY A 73 -27.45 3.87 -0.63
N ALA A 74 -28.13 5.04 -0.60
CA ALA A 74 -29.55 5.14 -0.87
C ALA A 74 -29.95 4.67 -2.29
N LYS A 75 -29.03 4.83 -3.26
CA LYS A 75 -29.20 4.33 -4.64
C LYS A 75 -28.80 2.86 -4.82
N GLY A 76 -28.43 2.15 -3.76
CA GLY A 76 -27.94 0.78 -3.83
C GLY A 76 -26.66 0.63 -4.66
N ARG A 77 -25.87 1.69 -4.81
CA ARG A 77 -24.61 1.67 -5.55
C ARG A 77 -23.52 1.00 -4.73
N ARG A 78 -22.67 0.24 -5.41
CA ARG A 78 -21.41 -0.25 -4.84
C ARG A 78 -20.36 0.85 -4.92
N TYR A 79 -19.66 1.11 -3.83
CA TYR A 79 -18.62 2.15 -3.77
C TYR A 79 -17.54 1.80 -2.76
N SER A 80 -16.39 2.45 -2.87
CA SER A 80 -15.26 2.33 -1.95
C SER A 80 -14.98 3.67 -1.27
N VAL A 81 -14.45 3.65 -0.02
CA VAL A 81 -14.32 4.82 0.83
C VAL A 81 -12.94 4.92 1.48
N GLY A 82 -12.41 6.14 1.50
CA GLY A 82 -11.31 6.55 2.36
C GLY A 82 -9.92 6.19 1.83
N LEU A 83 -8.93 6.28 2.70
CA LEU A 83 -7.50 6.13 2.36
C LEU A 83 -7.18 4.85 1.61
N MET A 84 -7.73 3.74 2.07
CA MET A 84 -7.46 2.41 1.56
C MET A 84 -8.60 1.88 0.68
N GLN A 85 -9.56 2.73 0.31
CA GLN A 85 -10.68 2.41 -0.58
C GLN A 85 -11.45 1.13 -0.18
N ILE A 86 -11.88 1.07 1.08
CA ILE A 86 -12.67 -0.06 1.58
C ILE A 86 -14.04 -0.08 0.88
N THR A 87 -14.36 -1.20 0.21
CA THR A 87 -15.59 -1.34 -0.57
C THR A 87 -16.80 -1.60 0.33
N SER A 88 -17.94 -1.01 -0.02
CA SER A 88 -19.21 -1.11 0.72
C SER A 88 -19.71 -2.54 0.97
N THR A 89 -19.31 -3.50 0.15
CA THR A 89 -19.60 -4.92 0.35
C THR A 89 -18.92 -5.51 1.59
N ASN A 90 -17.88 -4.85 2.11
CA ASN A 90 -17.15 -5.29 3.29
C ASN A 90 -17.69 -4.67 4.60
N PHE A 91 -18.53 -3.64 4.52
CA PHE A 91 -18.94 -2.86 5.70
C PHE A 91 -19.59 -3.74 6.79
N GLY A 92 -20.56 -4.56 6.41
CA GLY A 92 -21.23 -5.43 7.36
C GLY A 92 -20.32 -6.52 7.96
N HIS A 93 -19.33 -6.98 7.20
CA HIS A 93 -18.37 -7.99 7.70
C HIS A 93 -17.43 -7.43 8.77
N TYR A 94 -17.09 -6.14 8.67
CA TYR A 94 -16.18 -5.48 9.61
C TYR A 94 -16.90 -4.59 10.64
N ASP A 95 -18.24 -4.58 10.62
CA ASP A 95 -19.09 -3.76 11.50
C ASP A 95 -18.72 -2.26 11.45
N VAL A 96 -18.66 -1.72 10.24
CA VAL A 96 -18.32 -0.32 9.98
C VAL A 96 -19.29 0.31 9.01
N THR A 97 -19.42 1.63 9.09
CA THR A 97 -20.16 2.45 8.13
C THR A 97 -19.22 3.25 7.24
N ALA A 98 -19.73 3.81 6.14
CA ALA A 98 -18.97 4.75 5.33
C ALA A 98 -18.46 5.96 6.15
N ARG A 99 -19.25 6.42 7.13
CA ARG A 99 -18.86 7.54 8.02
C ARG A 99 -17.64 7.18 8.88
N ASP A 100 -17.58 5.96 9.39
CA ASP A 100 -16.47 5.48 10.22
C ASP A 100 -15.19 5.38 9.37
N LEU A 101 -15.31 4.88 8.15
CA LEU A 101 -14.21 4.71 7.21
C LEU A 101 -13.63 6.03 6.65
N LEU A 102 -14.27 7.17 6.90
CA LEU A 102 -13.68 8.49 6.63
C LEU A 102 -12.73 8.96 7.74
N ASP A 103 -12.62 8.19 8.84
CA ASP A 103 -11.54 8.33 9.80
C ASP A 103 -10.32 7.52 9.32
N PRO A 104 -9.14 8.17 9.22
CA PRO A 104 -7.94 7.50 8.73
C PRO A 104 -7.53 6.26 9.53
N CYS A 105 -7.69 6.30 10.86
CA CYS A 105 -7.27 5.20 11.71
C CYS A 105 -8.23 4.00 11.61
N VAL A 106 -9.52 4.25 11.58
CA VAL A 106 -10.54 3.20 11.35
C VAL A 106 -10.32 2.55 9.98
N ASN A 107 -10.10 3.37 8.95
CA ASN A 107 -9.85 2.88 7.59
C ASN A 107 -8.61 1.98 7.51
N LEU A 108 -7.50 2.41 8.12
CA LEU A 108 -6.25 1.64 8.20
C LEU A 108 -6.42 0.33 9.00
N SER A 109 -7.17 0.36 10.11
CA SER A 109 -7.44 -0.84 10.91
C SER A 109 -8.26 -1.88 10.13
N VAL A 110 -9.27 -1.45 9.38
CA VAL A 110 -10.05 -2.35 8.52
C VAL A 110 -9.18 -2.90 7.37
N PHE A 111 -8.35 -2.06 6.75
CA PHE A 111 -7.37 -2.49 5.75
C PHE A 111 -6.45 -3.59 6.29
N GLU A 112 -5.87 -3.41 7.48
CA GLU A 112 -5.04 -4.41 8.13
C GLU A 112 -5.76 -5.74 8.27
N ARG A 113 -7.00 -5.73 8.76
CA ARG A 113 -7.81 -6.94 8.94
C ARG A 113 -8.04 -7.67 7.61
N ILE A 114 -8.42 -6.94 6.56
CA ILE A 114 -8.65 -7.52 5.22
C ILE A 114 -7.34 -8.09 4.66
N LEU A 115 -6.25 -7.31 4.66
CA LEU A 115 -4.99 -7.73 4.05
C LEU A 115 -4.37 -8.91 4.80
N THR A 116 -4.46 -8.92 6.13
CA THR A 116 -3.98 -10.03 6.97
C THR A 116 -4.77 -11.32 6.71
N ASP A 117 -6.10 -11.24 6.57
CA ASP A 117 -6.91 -12.39 6.21
C ASP A 117 -6.57 -12.91 4.81
N CYS A 118 -6.43 -12.01 3.84
CA CYS A 118 -5.97 -12.35 2.50
C CYS A 118 -4.58 -13.00 2.51
N TYR A 119 -3.66 -12.52 3.37
CA TYR A 119 -2.32 -13.09 3.49
C TYR A 119 -2.35 -14.51 4.09
N ARG A 120 -3.11 -14.71 5.16
CA ARG A 120 -3.26 -16.05 5.79
C ARG A 120 -3.79 -17.08 4.80
N ARG A 121 -4.76 -16.72 3.97
CA ARG A 121 -5.34 -17.60 2.95
C ARG A 121 -4.48 -17.74 1.70
N GLY A 122 -3.82 -16.66 1.28
CA GLY A 122 -3.03 -16.61 0.03
C GLY A 122 -1.59 -17.08 0.19
N GLY A 123 -1.01 -16.97 1.40
CA GLY A 123 0.34 -17.41 1.74
C GLY A 123 1.47 -16.51 1.22
N THR A 124 1.17 -15.47 0.42
CA THR A 124 2.17 -14.52 -0.09
C THR A 124 1.58 -13.12 -0.17
N LEU A 125 2.43 -12.08 -0.02
CA LEU A 125 1.99 -10.69 -0.13
C LEU A 125 1.39 -10.38 -1.51
N LYS A 126 1.96 -10.92 -2.58
CA LYS A 126 1.46 -10.74 -3.93
C LYS A 126 0.01 -11.24 -4.09
N ARG A 127 -0.28 -12.43 -3.57
CA ARG A 127 -1.64 -13.00 -3.57
C ARG A 127 -2.57 -12.24 -2.63
N ALA A 128 -2.05 -11.81 -1.47
CA ALA A 128 -2.82 -11.00 -0.52
C ALA A 128 -3.26 -9.66 -1.12
N LEU A 129 -2.38 -8.98 -1.83
CA LEU A 129 -2.69 -7.73 -2.54
C LEU A 129 -3.72 -7.96 -3.66
N SER A 130 -3.60 -9.06 -4.42
CA SER A 130 -4.61 -9.43 -5.42
C SER A 130 -5.97 -9.69 -4.77
N CYS A 131 -5.98 -10.44 -3.66
CA CYS A 131 -7.20 -10.72 -2.88
C CYS A 131 -7.82 -9.43 -2.32
N TYR A 132 -7.02 -8.53 -1.78
CA TYR A 132 -7.48 -7.22 -1.31
C TYR A 132 -8.19 -6.43 -2.41
N TYR A 133 -7.59 -6.36 -3.59
CA TYR A 133 -8.10 -5.64 -4.74
C TYR A 133 -9.39 -6.22 -5.32
N SER A 134 -9.44 -7.54 -5.50
CA SER A 134 -10.46 -8.19 -6.32
C SER A 134 -11.28 -9.28 -5.62
N GLY A 135 -10.97 -9.60 -4.37
CA GLY A 135 -11.56 -10.72 -3.65
C GLY A 135 -11.00 -12.10 -4.03
N ASN A 136 -10.09 -12.18 -5.01
CA ASN A 136 -9.43 -13.42 -5.42
C ASN A 136 -7.91 -13.25 -5.58
N PHE A 137 -7.19 -14.38 -5.60
CA PHE A 137 -5.73 -14.34 -5.52
C PHE A 137 -5.01 -14.08 -6.86
N ASP A 138 -5.73 -13.96 -7.97
CA ASP A 138 -5.13 -13.95 -9.30
C ASP A 138 -5.44 -12.72 -10.14
N THR A 139 -6.66 -12.16 -10.01
CA THR A 139 -7.11 -11.03 -10.85
C THR A 139 -6.22 -9.80 -10.73
N GLY A 140 -5.85 -9.40 -9.51
CA GLY A 140 -4.98 -8.24 -9.27
C GLY A 140 -3.53 -8.42 -9.75
N GLN A 141 -3.17 -9.62 -10.21
CA GLN A 141 -1.87 -9.93 -10.80
C GLN A 141 -1.88 -9.85 -12.34
N ARG A 142 -3.06 -9.73 -12.96
CA ARG A 142 -3.22 -9.68 -14.40
C ARG A 142 -3.13 -8.24 -14.90
N PRO A 143 -2.56 -8.01 -16.09
CA PRO A 143 -2.59 -6.70 -16.74
C PRO A 143 -4.02 -6.23 -16.99
N GLU A 144 -4.26 -4.94 -16.79
CA GLU A 144 -5.57 -4.30 -16.98
C GLU A 144 -5.45 -3.23 -18.06
N SER A 145 -6.33 -3.27 -19.08
CA SER A 145 -6.36 -2.33 -20.20
C SER A 145 -6.54 -0.88 -19.74
N ASP A 146 -7.38 -0.67 -18.74
CA ASP A 146 -7.69 0.67 -18.19
C ASP A 146 -6.49 1.34 -17.49
N PHE A 147 -5.45 0.55 -17.20
CA PHE A 147 -4.24 0.97 -16.49
C PHE A 147 -2.96 0.71 -17.29
N ASN A 148 -2.98 0.98 -18.59
CA ASN A 148 -1.83 0.85 -19.49
C ASN A 148 -1.17 -0.55 -19.42
N GLN A 149 -1.97 -1.60 -19.38
CA GLN A 149 -1.53 -2.99 -19.29
C GLN A 149 -0.69 -3.28 -18.03
N THR A 150 -0.87 -2.51 -16.96
CA THR A 150 -0.26 -2.81 -15.65
C THR A 150 -1.25 -3.53 -14.75
N SER A 151 -0.77 -4.50 -13.99
CA SER A 151 -1.57 -5.13 -12.95
C SER A 151 -1.65 -4.27 -11.69
N TYR A 152 -2.65 -4.51 -10.83
CA TYR A 152 -2.74 -3.83 -9.54
C TYR A 152 -1.47 -4.01 -8.70
N VAL A 153 -0.95 -5.22 -8.64
CA VAL A 153 0.27 -5.55 -7.89
C VAL A 153 1.49 -4.78 -8.43
N GLN A 154 1.59 -4.61 -9.76
CA GLN A 154 2.65 -3.80 -10.37
C GLN A 154 2.49 -2.31 -10.04
N ARG A 155 1.26 -1.78 -10.03
CA ARG A 155 1.00 -0.38 -9.64
C ARG A 155 1.41 -0.08 -8.20
N ILE A 156 1.28 -1.04 -7.30
CA ILE A 156 1.79 -0.93 -5.91
C ILE A 156 3.32 -1.00 -5.85
N GLY A 157 4.00 -1.24 -6.97
CA GLY A 157 5.46 -1.33 -7.01
C GLY A 157 6.00 -2.69 -6.59
N TYR A 158 5.15 -3.71 -6.56
CA TYR A 158 5.56 -5.07 -6.26
C TYR A 158 6.22 -5.71 -7.49
N ALA A 159 7.50 -5.43 -7.66
CA ALA A 159 8.27 -5.93 -8.81
C ALA A 159 9.08 -7.20 -8.49
N VAL A 160 9.34 -7.48 -7.21
CA VAL A 160 10.22 -8.58 -6.78
C VAL A 160 9.58 -9.34 -5.61
N PRO A 161 9.67 -10.68 -5.55
CA PRO A 161 9.17 -11.47 -4.42
C PRO A 161 9.78 -11.00 -3.10
N SER A 162 8.95 -10.64 -2.13
CA SER A 162 9.39 -10.08 -0.84
C SER A 162 9.63 -11.16 0.22
N THR A 163 8.99 -12.32 0.06
CA THR A 163 9.12 -13.43 1.02
C THR A 163 9.98 -14.56 0.47
N ARG A 164 10.53 -15.37 1.38
CA ARG A 164 11.30 -16.57 1.01
C ARG A 164 10.42 -17.58 0.26
N GLU A 165 9.17 -17.73 0.69
CA GLU A 165 8.17 -18.64 0.10
C GLU A 165 7.82 -18.23 -1.34
N GLU A 166 7.68 -16.93 -1.59
CA GLU A 166 7.43 -16.41 -2.94
C GLU A 166 8.61 -16.70 -3.87
N ARG A 167 9.83 -16.50 -3.38
CA ARG A 167 11.04 -16.79 -4.15
C ARG A 167 11.18 -18.26 -4.51
N GLN A 168 10.73 -19.15 -3.63
CA GLN A 168 10.75 -20.59 -3.86
C GLN A 168 9.66 -21.09 -4.82
N ARG A 169 8.56 -20.34 -4.95
CA ARG A 169 7.43 -20.69 -5.82
C ARG A 169 7.55 -20.15 -7.26
N GLN A 170 8.55 -19.33 -7.56
CA GLN A 170 8.80 -18.92 -8.94
C GLN A 170 9.31 -20.12 -9.74
N PRO A 171 8.70 -20.43 -10.92
CA PRO A 171 9.22 -21.47 -11.78
C PRO A 171 10.64 -21.10 -12.24
N ASP A 172 11.54 -22.07 -12.15
CA ASP A 172 12.90 -21.96 -12.69
C ASP A 172 12.83 -21.62 -14.19
N GLY A 173 13.26 -20.44 -14.58
CA GLY A 173 13.30 -20.03 -15.99
C GLY A 173 13.13 -18.54 -16.27
N GLN A 174 12.65 -17.74 -15.34
CA GLN A 174 12.72 -16.28 -15.49
C GLN A 174 14.06 -15.79 -14.94
N ALA A 175 14.89 -15.23 -15.83
CA ALA A 175 16.13 -14.55 -15.42
C ALA A 175 15.79 -13.55 -14.31
N ARG A 176 16.29 -13.78 -13.11
CA ARG A 176 16.16 -12.85 -11.98
C ARG A 176 16.85 -11.56 -12.41
N PRO A 177 16.17 -10.40 -12.37
CA PRO A 177 16.90 -9.16 -12.52
C PRO A 177 17.96 -9.13 -11.40
N GLU A 178 19.22 -9.07 -11.78
CA GLU A 178 20.33 -8.96 -10.85
C GLU A 178 20.29 -7.57 -10.23
N ILE A 179 19.58 -7.47 -9.09
CA ILE A 179 19.52 -6.21 -8.35
C ILE A 179 20.82 -6.10 -7.59
N HIS A 180 21.71 -5.28 -8.12
CA HIS A 180 22.96 -4.94 -7.44
C HIS A 180 22.64 -4.01 -6.26
N TYR A 181 22.51 -4.60 -5.07
CA TYR A 181 22.40 -3.80 -3.86
C TYR A 181 23.80 -3.30 -3.46
N PRO A 182 23.96 -2.00 -3.14
CA PRO A 182 25.20 -1.54 -2.54
C PRO A 182 25.46 -2.33 -1.24
N ALA A 183 26.72 -2.63 -0.95
CA ALA A 183 27.14 -3.52 0.15
C ALA A 183 26.59 -3.15 1.53
N ALA A 184 26.21 -1.89 1.75
CA ALA A 184 25.52 -1.42 2.95
C ALA A 184 24.69 -0.17 2.69
N VAL A 185 23.47 -0.08 3.26
CA VAL A 185 22.66 1.16 3.32
C VAL A 185 22.10 1.31 4.73
N LEU A 186 22.63 2.24 5.49
CA LEU A 186 22.17 2.60 6.82
C LEU A 186 21.33 3.90 6.76
N ARG A 187 20.20 3.92 7.47
CA ARG A 187 19.38 5.14 7.61
C ARG A 187 19.83 5.88 8.87
N GLY A 188 20.26 7.11 8.72
CA GLY A 188 20.63 7.99 9.81
C GLY A 188 22.00 8.63 9.61
N VAL A 189 22.39 9.46 10.58
CA VAL A 189 23.73 10.04 10.67
C VAL A 189 24.59 9.10 11.50
N LEU A 190 25.66 8.56 10.93
CA LEU A 190 26.66 7.80 11.67
C LEU A 190 27.69 8.76 12.22
N VAL A 191 27.94 8.65 13.51
CA VAL A 191 28.77 9.61 14.27
C VAL A 191 30.27 9.25 14.20
N ASP A 192 30.60 7.97 13.88
CA ASP A 192 31.98 7.51 13.75
C ASP A 192 32.13 6.26 12.85
N THR A 193 33.38 6.00 12.43
CA THR A 193 33.76 4.87 11.61
C THR A 193 33.61 3.51 12.33
N ALA A 194 33.73 3.48 13.64
CA ALA A 194 33.55 2.24 14.42
C ALA A 194 32.10 1.77 14.39
N THR A 195 31.17 2.71 14.46
CA THR A 195 29.73 2.44 14.32
C THR A 195 29.39 1.87 12.94
N LEU A 196 30.08 2.33 11.88
CA LEU A 196 29.93 1.88 10.49
C LEU A 196 30.40 0.42 10.34
N VAL A 197 31.54 0.08 10.93
CA VAL A 197 32.11 -1.29 10.92
C VAL A 197 31.19 -2.25 11.69
N LEU A 198 30.72 -1.86 12.88
CA LEU A 198 29.79 -2.65 13.66
C LEU A 198 28.44 -2.84 12.96
N ALA A 199 27.94 -1.81 12.27
CA ALA A 199 26.70 -1.89 11.53
C ALA A 199 26.84 -2.80 10.30
N SER A 200 27.97 -2.77 9.58
CA SER A 200 28.23 -3.67 8.44
C SER A 200 28.40 -5.13 8.87
N LEU A 201 28.97 -5.39 10.05
CA LEU A 201 29.08 -6.75 10.60
C LEU A 201 27.71 -7.29 11.04
N ARG A 202 26.85 -6.43 11.58
CA ARG A 202 25.51 -6.81 12.06
C ARG A 202 24.46 -6.87 10.95
N TYR A 203 24.64 -6.07 9.88
CA TYR A 203 23.73 -5.95 8.76
C TYR A 203 24.50 -5.96 7.43
N PRO A 204 25.00 -7.11 6.99
CA PRO A 204 25.94 -7.20 5.86
C PRO A 204 25.36 -6.73 4.51
N ASN A 205 24.06 -6.47 4.41
CA ASN A 205 23.38 -5.97 3.21
C ASN A 205 22.62 -4.67 3.45
N ALA A 206 23.02 -3.87 4.44
CA ALA A 206 22.34 -2.62 4.78
C ALA A 206 22.75 -1.48 3.84
N VAL A 207 21.79 -0.62 3.43
CA VAL A 207 22.00 0.57 2.60
C VAL A 207 22.01 1.81 3.50
N ILE A 208 23.09 2.58 3.50
CA ILE A 208 23.23 3.83 4.27
C ILE A 208 22.66 4.97 3.44
N ARG A 209 21.63 5.67 3.98
CA ARG A 209 21.10 6.91 3.42
C ARG A 209 21.34 8.04 4.41
N GLY A 210 22.10 9.06 4.01
CA GLY A 210 22.40 10.24 4.79
C GLY A 210 23.87 10.66 4.68
N ALA A 211 24.21 11.81 5.24
CA ALA A 211 25.58 12.28 5.32
C ALA A 211 26.32 11.52 6.44
N ILE A 212 27.49 10.97 6.12
CA ILE A 212 28.39 10.38 7.09
C ILE A 212 29.38 11.46 7.51
N SER A 213 29.31 11.90 8.76
CA SER A 213 30.33 12.78 9.35
C SER A 213 31.50 11.90 9.77
N VAL A 214 32.57 11.90 9.02
CA VAL A 214 33.85 11.30 9.43
C VAL A 214 34.57 12.35 10.27
N PRO A 215 34.92 12.10 11.53
CA PRO A 215 35.76 13.03 12.28
C PRO A 215 37.10 13.09 11.56
N VAL A 216 37.52 14.32 11.20
CA VAL A 216 38.85 14.58 10.70
C VAL A 216 39.81 14.43 11.89
N THR A 217 40.55 13.36 11.94
CA THR A 217 41.68 13.24 12.84
C THR A 217 42.69 14.27 12.42
N GLN A 218 42.79 15.39 13.19
CA GLN A 218 43.96 16.25 13.10
C GLN A 218 45.15 15.44 13.62
N GLU A 219 46.01 15.02 12.71
CA GLU A 219 47.36 14.65 13.08
C GLU A 219 48.04 15.91 13.67
N GLU A 220 48.20 15.93 14.97
CA GLU A 220 49.12 16.87 15.61
C GLU A 220 50.53 16.53 15.15
N LYS A 221 51.16 17.55 14.63
CA LYS A 221 52.58 17.56 14.27
C LYS A 221 53.38 17.86 15.53
#